data_ad574afd693a311ed297d7174066b07e
#
_entry.id   ad574afd693a311ed297d7174066b07e
#
_cell.length_a   1.000
_cell.length_b   1.000
_cell.length_c   1.000
_cell.angle_alpha   90.00
_cell.angle_beta   90.00
_cell.angle_gamma   90.00
#
_symmetry.space_group_name_H-M   'P 1'
#
loop_
_entity.id
_entity.type
_entity.pdbx_description
1 polymer ?
#
loop_
_entity_poly.entity_id
_entity_poly.type
_entity_poly.pdbx_seq_one_letter_code
_entity_poly.pdbx_strand_id
1 'polypeptide(L)'
;ATAQFNLGVMHENGTGVVQDFKKSVGWYRMAAEQGYVKAQFNLALMYEGGKWVKQDYVLAHMWYNLAARNGDKFGNHNRDIVAGQMTSAQIAEAQKLAKECEEKNYKNCD
;
A
#
# COMPACT_ATOMS: atom_id res chain seq x y z
N ALA A 1 8.90 -11.50 -4.78
CA ALA A 1 8.46 -10.22 -4.20
C ALA A 1 9.50 -9.13 -4.38
N THR A 2 10.76 -9.40 -4.03
CA THR A 2 11.83 -8.40 -4.16
C THR A 2 12.03 -7.98 -5.62
N ALA A 3 12.04 -8.93 -6.55
CA ALA A 3 12.20 -8.63 -7.98
C ALA A 3 11.05 -7.77 -8.49
N GLN A 4 9.83 -8.06 -8.08
CA GLN A 4 8.65 -7.28 -8.47
C GLN A 4 8.69 -5.87 -7.89
N PHE A 5 9.13 -5.73 -6.65
CA PHE A 5 9.30 -4.42 -6.03
C PHE A 5 10.34 -3.61 -6.80
N ASN A 6 11.48 -4.22 -7.14
CA ASN A 6 12.54 -3.56 -7.90
C ASN A 6 12.06 -3.12 -9.30
N LEU A 7 11.25 -3.95 -9.96
CA LEU A 7 10.65 -3.57 -11.23
C LEU A 7 9.72 -2.36 -11.08
N GLY A 8 8.99 -2.29 -9.98
CA GLY A 8 8.17 -1.13 -9.67
C GLY A 8 9.01 0.14 -9.54
N VAL A 9 10.12 0.06 -8.82
CA VAL A 9 11.04 1.19 -8.66
C VAL A 9 11.63 1.60 -10.01
N MET A 10 12.04 0.63 -10.84
CA MET A 10 12.60 0.91 -12.15
C MET A 10 11.61 1.66 -13.06
N HIS A 11 10.36 1.23 -13.09
CA HIS A 11 9.33 1.90 -13.89
C HIS A 11 8.98 3.27 -13.33
N GLU A 12 9.03 3.43 -12.03
CA GLU A 12 8.80 4.74 -11.41
C GLU A 12 9.89 5.74 -11.78
N ASN A 13 11.15 5.30 -11.80
CA ASN A 13 12.30 6.16 -12.03
C ASN A 13 12.75 6.20 -13.50
N GLY A 14 12.27 5.27 -14.33
CA GLY A 14 12.73 5.16 -15.71
C GLY A 14 14.13 4.59 -15.82
N THR A 15 14.60 3.84 -14.84
CA THR A 15 15.95 3.27 -14.81
C THR A 15 16.00 1.97 -15.62
N GLY A 16 16.64 2.03 -16.78
CA GLY A 16 16.77 0.85 -17.66
C GLY A 16 15.51 0.48 -18.42
N VAL A 17 14.40 1.17 -18.19
CA VAL A 17 13.12 0.98 -18.86
C VAL A 17 12.47 2.34 -19.06
N VAL A 18 11.45 2.42 -19.91
CA VAL A 18 10.68 3.64 -20.08
C VAL A 18 9.86 3.85 -18.80
N GLN A 19 9.93 5.08 -18.26
CA GLN A 19 9.16 5.46 -17.08
C GLN A 19 7.67 5.24 -17.36
N ASP A 20 7.00 4.51 -16.46
CA ASP A 20 5.59 4.19 -16.60
C ASP A 20 4.98 3.97 -15.21
N PHE A 21 4.23 4.96 -14.74
CA PHE A 21 3.68 4.94 -13.39
C PHE A 21 2.60 3.86 -13.22
N LYS A 22 1.84 3.59 -14.27
CA LYS A 22 0.81 2.55 -14.21
C LYS A 22 1.42 1.17 -14.03
N LYS A 23 2.51 0.89 -14.74
CA LYS A 23 3.25 -0.37 -14.57
C LYS A 23 3.90 -0.43 -13.21
N SER A 24 4.45 0.69 -12.72
CA SER A 24 5.05 0.76 -11.39
C SER A 24 4.04 0.36 -10.32
N VAL A 25 2.85 0.94 -10.34
CA VAL A 25 1.77 0.59 -9.40
C VAL A 25 1.43 -0.90 -9.48
N GLY A 26 1.33 -1.43 -10.70
CA GLY A 26 1.05 -2.85 -10.89
C GLY A 26 2.09 -3.77 -10.26
N TRP A 27 3.37 -3.44 -10.42
CA TRP A 27 4.45 -4.21 -9.81
C TRP A 27 4.45 -4.10 -8.28
N TYR A 28 4.22 -2.91 -7.73
CA TYR A 28 4.10 -2.72 -6.28
C TYR A 28 2.92 -3.52 -5.73
N ARG A 29 1.79 -3.51 -6.44
CA ARG A 29 0.62 -4.29 -6.02
C ARG A 29 0.91 -5.78 -6.01
N MET A 30 1.59 -6.30 -7.03
CA MET A 30 1.98 -7.71 -7.06
C MET A 30 2.90 -8.08 -5.90
N ALA A 31 3.88 -7.23 -5.59
CA ALA A 31 4.77 -7.47 -4.46
C ALA A 31 4.03 -7.39 -3.12
N ALA A 32 3.12 -6.42 -2.98
CA ALA A 32 2.31 -6.27 -1.77
C ALA A 32 1.42 -7.48 -1.54
N GLU A 33 0.88 -8.05 -2.61
CA GLU A 33 0.03 -9.25 -2.53
C GLU A 33 0.80 -10.49 -2.10
N GLN A 34 2.12 -10.45 -2.18
CA GLN A 34 2.99 -11.52 -1.68
C GLN A 34 3.49 -11.24 -0.27
N GLY A 35 2.97 -10.21 0.37
CA GLY A 35 3.35 -9.84 1.73
C GLY A 35 4.61 -9.01 1.84
N TYR A 36 5.12 -8.47 0.73
CA TYR A 36 6.34 -7.66 0.77
C TYR A 36 6.06 -6.32 1.45
N VAL A 37 6.65 -6.12 2.62
CA VAL A 37 6.32 -5.01 3.51
C VAL A 37 6.57 -3.64 2.87
N LYS A 38 7.70 -3.48 2.20
CA LYS A 38 8.03 -2.20 1.54
C LYS A 38 7.02 -1.83 0.46
N ALA A 39 6.51 -2.82 -0.27
CA ALA A 39 5.50 -2.58 -1.30
C ALA A 39 4.17 -2.20 -0.67
N GLN A 40 3.80 -2.84 0.44
CA GLN A 40 2.58 -2.49 1.17
C GLN A 40 2.64 -1.06 1.68
N PHE A 41 3.77 -0.66 2.23
CA PHE A 41 3.98 0.70 2.70
C PHE A 41 3.90 1.70 1.53
N ASN A 42 4.51 1.37 0.40
CA ASN A 42 4.48 2.25 -0.78
C ASN A 42 3.07 2.41 -1.34
N LEU A 43 2.28 1.34 -1.38
CA LEU A 43 0.88 1.45 -1.79
C LEU A 43 0.10 2.37 -0.87
N ALA A 44 0.34 2.27 0.45
CA ALA A 44 -0.31 3.15 1.41
C ALA A 44 0.04 4.61 1.14
N LEU A 45 1.31 4.91 0.86
CA LEU A 45 1.74 6.27 0.51
C LEU A 45 1.03 6.77 -0.74
N MET A 46 0.89 5.93 -1.76
CA MET A 46 0.22 6.30 -2.99
C MET A 46 -1.24 6.64 -2.75
N TYR A 47 -1.95 5.82 -1.98
CA TYR A 47 -3.36 6.09 -1.67
C TYR A 47 -3.53 7.32 -0.80
N GLU A 48 -2.63 7.55 0.14
CA GLU A 48 -2.69 8.74 0.98
C GLU A 48 -2.56 10.02 0.16
N GLY A 49 -1.58 10.03 -0.74
CA GLY A 49 -1.27 11.22 -1.55
C GLY A 49 -2.04 11.32 -2.87
N GLY A 50 -2.76 10.26 -3.26
CA GLY A 50 -3.38 10.22 -4.57
C GLY A 50 -2.39 10.14 -5.72
N LYS A 51 -1.22 9.54 -5.47
CA LYS A 51 -0.14 9.48 -6.46
C LYS A 51 -0.32 8.26 -7.35
N TRP A 52 -0.67 8.51 -8.61
CA TRP A 52 -0.91 7.50 -9.66
C TRP A 52 -2.09 6.58 -9.41
N VAL A 53 -2.78 6.77 -8.29
CA VAL A 53 -4.05 6.12 -7.95
C VAL A 53 -4.95 7.19 -7.36
N LYS A 54 -6.25 6.93 -7.33
CA LYS A 54 -7.19 7.85 -6.70
C LYS A 54 -6.93 7.86 -5.19
N GLN A 55 -6.85 9.06 -4.60
CA GLN A 55 -6.67 9.22 -3.17
C GLN A 55 -7.77 8.47 -2.40
N ASP A 56 -7.35 7.69 -1.40
CA ASP A 56 -8.28 6.90 -0.59
C ASP A 56 -7.66 6.66 0.78
N TYR A 57 -8.14 7.38 1.77
CA TYR A 57 -7.61 7.24 3.14
C TYR A 57 -7.93 5.90 3.77
N VAL A 58 -9.07 5.30 3.41
CA VAL A 58 -9.45 3.97 3.93
C VAL A 58 -8.43 2.93 3.45
N LEU A 59 -8.11 2.93 2.17
CA LEU A 59 -7.12 2.00 1.61
C LEU A 59 -5.71 2.32 2.11
N ALA A 60 -5.35 3.59 2.27
CA ALA A 60 -4.07 3.98 2.84
C ALA A 60 -3.92 3.43 4.25
N HIS A 61 -4.92 3.64 5.09
CA HIS A 61 -4.93 3.13 6.47
C HIS A 61 -4.81 1.61 6.50
N MET A 62 -5.56 0.92 5.63
CA MET A 62 -5.50 -0.53 5.51
C MET A 62 -4.07 -1.01 5.20
N TRP A 63 -3.44 -0.45 4.17
CA TRP A 63 -2.10 -0.88 3.77
C TRP A 63 -1.03 -0.51 4.80
N TYR A 64 -1.12 0.65 5.45
CA TYR A 64 -0.21 0.99 6.56
C TYR A 64 -0.35 0.00 7.69
N ASN A 65 -1.57 -0.38 8.04
CA ASN A 65 -1.83 -1.33 9.11
C ASN A 65 -1.23 -2.71 8.78
N LEU A 66 -1.42 -3.16 7.54
CA LEU A 66 -0.83 -4.42 7.08
C LEU A 66 0.69 -4.38 7.10
N ALA A 67 1.28 -3.29 6.62
CA ALA A 67 2.74 -3.12 6.67
C ALA A 67 3.25 -3.16 8.10
N ALA A 68 2.57 -2.48 9.02
CA ALA A 68 2.96 -2.46 10.43
C ALA A 68 2.91 -3.86 11.05
N ARG A 69 1.88 -4.63 10.73
CA ARG A 69 1.75 -6.01 11.22
C ARG A 69 2.85 -6.91 10.68
N ASN A 70 3.37 -6.57 9.50
CA ASN A 70 4.46 -7.32 8.86
C ASN A 70 5.84 -6.76 9.21
N GLY A 71 5.92 -5.86 10.19
CA GLY A 71 7.18 -5.40 10.76
C GLY A 71 7.69 -4.05 10.29
N ASP A 72 6.89 -3.28 9.54
CA ASP A 72 7.30 -1.94 9.13
C ASP A 72 7.31 -0.99 10.33
N LYS A 73 8.44 -0.30 10.53
CA LYS A 73 8.63 0.60 11.68
C LYS A 73 7.71 1.82 11.64
N PHE A 74 7.37 2.28 10.47
CA PHE A 74 6.63 3.53 10.28
C PHE A 74 5.15 3.30 9.96
N GLY A 75 4.75 2.04 9.77
CA GLY A 75 3.37 1.72 9.42
C GLY A 75 2.36 2.24 10.44
N ASN A 76 2.60 2.00 11.73
CA ASN A 76 1.71 2.48 12.80
C ASN A 76 1.67 3.99 12.87
N HIS A 77 2.83 4.64 12.78
CA HIS A 77 2.93 6.09 12.84
C HIS A 77 2.16 6.76 11.69
N ASN A 78 2.39 6.30 10.47
CA ASN A 78 1.73 6.85 9.29
C ASN A 78 0.24 6.54 9.27
N ARG A 79 -0.15 5.33 9.73
CA ARG A 79 -1.56 4.98 9.88
C ARG A 79 -2.27 5.96 10.81
N ASP A 80 -1.64 6.31 11.91
CA ASP A 80 -2.25 7.22 12.89
C ASP A 80 -2.36 8.64 12.35
N ILE A 81 -1.40 9.08 11.53
CA ILE A 81 -1.48 10.37 10.84
C ILE A 81 -2.69 10.39 9.90
N VAL A 82 -2.85 9.35 9.09
CA VAL A 82 -4.00 9.24 8.17
C VAL A 82 -5.30 9.18 8.95
N ALA A 83 -5.33 8.47 10.07
CA ALA A 83 -6.52 8.37 10.91
C ALA A 83 -7.01 9.75 11.39
N GLY A 84 -6.10 10.71 11.55
CA GLY A 84 -6.47 12.07 11.89
C GLY A 84 -7.30 12.77 10.80
N GLN A 85 -7.32 12.26 9.59
CA GLN A 85 -8.11 12.77 8.46
C GLN A 85 -9.37 11.95 8.22
N MET A 86 -9.67 10.97 9.08
CA MET A 86 -10.74 10.01 8.84
C MET A 86 -11.80 10.10 9.93
N THR A 87 -13.02 9.71 9.58
CA THR A 87 -14.10 9.53 10.56
C THR A 87 -13.91 8.21 11.29
N SER A 88 -14.57 8.07 12.45
CA SER A 88 -14.55 6.79 13.19
C SER A 88 -15.07 5.63 12.34
N ALA A 89 -16.10 5.89 11.54
CA ALA A 89 -16.66 4.86 10.64
C ALA A 89 -15.65 4.43 9.57
N GLN A 90 -14.90 5.38 9.01
CA GLN A 90 -13.87 5.08 8.02
C GLN A 90 -12.73 4.27 8.64
N ILE A 91 -12.31 4.61 9.85
CA ILE A 91 -11.27 3.86 10.56
C ILE A 91 -11.73 2.43 10.82
N ALA A 92 -12.97 2.25 11.27
CA ALA A 92 -13.53 0.92 11.50
C ALA A 92 -13.58 0.10 10.20
N GLU A 93 -13.96 0.73 9.08
CA GLU A 93 -13.95 0.06 7.78
C GLU A 93 -12.55 -0.36 7.36
N ALA A 94 -11.57 0.53 7.53
CA ALA A 94 -10.18 0.23 7.18
C ALA A 94 -9.65 -0.96 7.99
N GLN A 95 -9.97 -1.02 9.29
CA GLN A 95 -9.57 -2.12 10.15
C GLN A 95 -10.23 -3.45 9.72
N LYS A 96 -11.49 -3.39 9.33
CA LYS A 96 -12.21 -4.56 8.82
C LYS A 96 -11.58 -5.05 7.51
N LEU A 97 -11.29 -4.13 6.59
CA LEU A 97 -10.66 -4.46 5.31
C LEU A 97 -9.27 -5.07 5.51
N ALA A 98 -8.49 -4.57 6.47
CA ALA A 98 -7.18 -5.12 6.76
C ALA A 98 -7.29 -6.58 7.23
N LYS A 99 -8.23 -6.87 8.11
CA LYS A 99 -8.47 -8.24 8.57
C LYS A 99 -8.88 -9.15 7.42
N GLU A 100 -9.81 -8.69 6.60
CA GLU A 100 -10.27 -9.45 5.43
C GLU A 100 -9.13 -9.67 4.43
N CYS A 101 -8.28 -8.67 4.26
CA CYS A 101 -7.12 -8.77 3.38
C CYS A 101 -6.15 -9.85 3.85
N GLU A 102 -5.85 -9.90 5.14
CA GLU A 102 -5.02 -10.96 5.70
C GLU A 102 -5.62 -12.35 5.48
N GLU A 103 -6.93 -12.47 5.64
CA GLU A 103 -7.63 -13.73 5.42
C GLU A 103 -7.55 -14.18 3.96
N LYS A 104 -7.42 -13.25 3.03
CA LYS A 104 -7.28 -13.52 1.59
C LYS A 104 -5.83 -13.63 1.16
N ASN A 105 -4.88 -13.67 2.09
CA ASN A 105 -3.44 -13.66 1.81
C ASN A 105 -3.04 -12.47 0.94
N TYR A 106 -3.60 -11.30 1.24
CA TYR A 106 -3.33 -10.01 0.58
C TYR A 106 -3.78 -9.93 -0.88
N LYS A 107 -4.64 -10.84 -1.33
CA LYS A 107 -5.12 -10.84 -2.72
C LYS A 107 -6.38 -10.01 -2.87
N ASN A 108 -6.42 -9.17 -3.91
CA ASN A 108 -7.60 -8.38 -4.28
C ASN A 108 -8.13 -7.54 -3.11
N CYS A 109 -7.24 -6.86 -2.41
CA CYS A 109 -7.60 -6.08 -1.22
C CYS A 109 -7.98 -4.64 -1.54
N ASP A 110 -7.63 -4.13 -2.71
CA ASP A 110 -7.90 -2.74 -3.08
C ASP A 110 -8.58 -2.55 -4.46
#